data_c2143e787f0193ee4e554edd9fbe2229
#
_entry.id   c2143e787f0193ee4e554edd9fbe2229
#
_cell.length_a   1.000
_cell.length_b   1.000
_cell.length_c   1.000
_cell.angle_alpha   90.00
_cell.angle_beta   90.00
_cell.angle_gamma   90.00
#
_symmetry.space_group_name_H-M   'P 1'
#
loop_
_entity.id
_entity.type
_entity.pdbx_description
1 polymer ?
#
loop_
_entity_poly.entity_id
_entity_poly.type
_entity_poly.pdbx_seq_one_letter_code
_entity_poly.pdbx_strand_id
1 'polypeptide(L)'
;MAKKLSEMMLEELWQPFPVVLTEHKEFWKEWYSEEETLLSNRLPCIYRISHIGSTAIPNIWAKPIIDILVDLPKEIQLLDYKEVIISSGYICMSESSNRLSFNKGYTEAGFAHRVFHLHLRYVDDNDELYFRDYLMEHSAIAKEYEKLNFHRPLVHHLVHHIFENP
;
A
#
# COMPACT_ATOMS: atom_id res chain seq x y z
N MET A 1 -25.84 16.09 3.79
CA MET A 1 -24.56 16.25 3.10
C MET A 1 -23.64 15.14 3.55
N ALA A 2 -23.04 14.42 2.63
CA ALA A 2 -22.03 13.43 2.99
C ALA A 2 -20.80 14.14 3.55
N LYS A 3 -20.24 13.66 4.67
CA LYS A 3 -18.96 14.13 5.21
C LYS A 3 -17.84 13.83 4.22
N LYS A 4 -16.89 14.75 4.05
CA LYS A 4 -15.69 14.48 3.28
C LYS A 4 -14.84 13.41 4.00
N LEU A 5 -14.12 12.57 3.27
CA LEU A 5 -13.26 11.54 3.84
C LEU A 5 -12.27 12.09 4.88
N SER A 6 -11.77 13.31 4.68
CA SER A 6 -10.90 14.02 5.61
C SER A 6 -11.56 14.47 6.93
N GLU A 7 -12.88 14.41 7.00
CA GLU A 7 -13.68 14.84 8.16
C GLU A 7 -14.30 13.65 8.90
N MET A 8 -14.10 12.42 8.39
CA MET A 8 -14.62 11.19 8.97
C MET A 8 -13.73 10.68 10.10
N MET A 9 -14.35 10.29 11.21
CA MET A 9 -13.65 9.55 12.27
C MET A 9 -13.29 8.16 11.79
N LEU A 10 -12.24 7.55 12.36
CA LEU A 10 -11.76 6.22 11.97
C LEU A 10 -12.88 5.17 11.90
N GLU A 11 -13.80 5.19 12.87
CA GLU A 11 -14.96 4.31 12.93
C GLU A 11 -15.98 4.54 11.81
N GLU A 12 -16.12 5.78 11.33
CA GLU A 12 -17.00 6.14 10.21
C GLU A 12 -16.38 5.72 8.86
N LEU A 13 -15.03 5.66 8.77
CA LEU A 13 -14.30 5.21 7.58
C LEU A 13 -14.44 3.69 7.34
N TRP A 14 -14.74 2.92 8.37
CA TRP A 14 -14.84 1.45 8.25
C TRP A 14 -16.14 0.98 7.57
N GLN A 15 -17.21 1.74 7.68
CA GLN A 15 -18.49 1.36 7.08
C GLN A 15 -18.46 1.35 5.55
N PRO A 16 -17.94 2.39 4.86
CA PRO A 16 -17.82 2.39 3.40
C PRO A 16 -16.66 1.53 2.87
N PHE A 17 -15.70 1.11 3.74
CA PHE A 17 -14.49 0.38 3.34
C PHE A 17 -14.38 -0.98 4.04
N PRO A 18 -15.31 -1.92 3.79
CA PRO A 18 -15.26 -3.22 4.43
C PRO A 18 -14.01 -4.00 4.00
N VAL A 19 -13.35 -4.59 4.97
CA VAL A 19 -12.20 -5.46 4.74
C VAL A 19 -12.68 -6.85 4.36
N VAL A 20 -12.56 -7.18 3.10
CA VAL A 20 -12.89 -8.52 2.58
C VAL A 20 -11.64 -9.18 2.05
N LEU A 21 -11.32 -10.37 2.59
CA LEU A 21 -10.26 -11.21 2.06
C LEU A 21 -10.79 -12.04 0.90
N THR A 22 -10.01 -12.14 -0.17
CA THR A 22 -10.31 -12.97 -1.33
C THR A 22 -9.12 -13.87 -1.65
N GLU A 23 -9.40 -14.96 -2.37
CA GLU A 23 -8.33 -15.78 -2.94
C GLU A 23 -7.39 -14.92 -3.81
N HIS A 24 -6.14 -15.37 -3.93
CA HIS A 24 -5.16 -14.72 -4.81
C HIS A 24 -5.71 -14.56 -6.23
N LYS A 25 -5.49 -13.40 -6.84
CA LYS A 25 -5.90 -13.08 -8.20
C LYS A 25 -4.68 -12.73 -9.05
N GLU A 26 -4.49 -13.45 -10.15
CA GLU A 26 -3.38 -13.23 -11.08
C GLU A 26 -3.39 -11.81 -11.67
N PHE A 27 -4.56 -11.22 -11.87
CA PHE A 27 -4.69 -9.85 -12.39
C PHE A 27 -4.18 -8.76 -11.44
N TRP A 28 -3.90 -9.04 -10.18
CA TRP A 28 -3.25 -8.08 -9.27
C TRP A 28 -1.85 -7.70 -9.74
N LYS A 29 -1.15 -8.64 -10.36
CA LYS A 29 0.15 -8.39 -10.97
C LYS A 29 0.03 -7.43 -12.17
N GLU A 30 -1.02 -7.55 -12.95
CA GLU A 30 -1.31 -6.64 -14.07
C GLU A 30 -1.63 -5.23 -13.56
N TRP A 31 -2.48 -5.11 -12.54
CA TRP A 31 -2.79 -3.83 -11.90
C TRP A 31 -1.54 -3.14 -11.36
N TYR A 32 -0.67 -3.90 -10.69
CA TYR A 32 0.62 -3.38 -10.24
C TYR A 32 1.46 -2.88 -11.42
N SER A 33 1.60 -3.67 -12.47
CA SER A 33 2.45 -3.33 -13.64
C SER A 33 1.98 -2.06 -14.37
N GLU A 34 0.67 -1.87 -14.51
CA GLU A 34 0.10 -0.65 -15.07
C GLU A 34 0.41 0.57 -14.19
N GLU A 35 0.23 0.44 -12.87
CA GLU A 35 0.49 1.52 -11.92
C GLU A 35 1.99 1.81 -11.79
N GLU A 36 2.86 0.79 -11.82
CA GLU A 36 4.31 0.92 -11.89
C GLU A 36 4.73 1.76 -13.09
N THR A 37 4.15 1.49 -14.26
CA THR A 37 4.42 2.25 -15.48
C THR A 37 4.00 3.71 -15.33
N LEU A 38 2.83 3.97 -14.77
CA LEU A 38 2.34 5.32 -14.52
C LEU A 38 3.28 6.09 -13.58
N LEU A 39 3.65 5.48 -12.46
CA LEU A 39 4.53 6.09 -11.47
C LEU A 39 5.94 6.31 -12.00
N SER A 40 6.50 5.36 -12.74
CA SER A 40 7.83 5.47 -13.37
C SER A 40 7.90 6.63 -14.37
N ASN A 41 6.82 6.90 -15.08
CA ASN A 41 6.73 8.04 -15.98
C ASN A 41 6.58 9.39 -15.26
N ARG A 42 6.07 9.39 -14.04
CA ARG A 42 5.84 10.60 -13.25
C ARG A 42 6.99 10.93 -12.30
N LEU A 43 7.75 9.93 -11.87
CA LEU A 43 8.81 10.05 -10.87
C LEU A 43 10.17 9.69 -11.50
N PRO A 44 10.86 10.66 -12.12
CA PRO A 44 12.07 10.37 -12.93
C PRO A 44 13.28 9.87 -12.12
N CYS A 45 13.26 10.04 -10.80
CA CYS A 45 14.38 9.70 -9.91
C CYS A 45 14.12 8.47 -9.04
N ILE A 46 13.22 7.58 -9.45
CA ILE A 46 13.00 6.32 -8.74
C ILE A 46 14.29 5.48 -8.75
N TYR A 47 14.73 5.02 -7.57
CA TYR A 47 15.76 4.02 -7.44
C TYR A 47 15.19 2.62 -7.71
N ARG A 48 14.04 2.32 -7.11
CA ARG A 48 13.33 1.06 -7.27
C ARG A 48 11.83 1.26 -6.98
N ILE A 49 11.00 0.52 -7.70
CA ILE A 49 9.57 0.36 -7.43
C ILE A 49 9.27 -1.12 -7.26
N SER A 50 8.41 -1.48 -6.30
CA SER A 50 8.18 -2.89 -5.97
C SER A 50 6.75 -3.13 -5.52
N HIS A 51 6.17 -4.24 -6.00
CA HIS A 51 4.94 -4.79 -5.46
C HIS A 51 5.23 -5.46 -4.11
N ILE A 52 4.62 -4.98 -3.06
CA ILE A 52 4.77 -5.52 -1.69
C ILE A 52 3.40 -5.94 -1.14
N GLY A 53 3.36 -6.36 0.12
CA GLY A 53 2.12 -6.75 0.79
C GLY A 53 1.57 -8.10 0.31
N SER A 54 0.39 -8.45 0.82
CA SER A 54 -0.20 -9.77 0.63
C SER A 54 -0.56 -10.08 -0.82
N THR A 55 -0.94 -9.08 -1.62
CA THR A 55 -1.29 -9.28 -3.03
C THR A 55 -0.09 -9.60 -3.91
N ALA A 56 1.13 -9.31 -3.44
CA ALA A 56 2.37 -9.69 -4.10
C ALA A 56 2.77 -11.15 -3.89
N ILE A 57 2.18 -11.82 -2.88
CA ILE A 57 2.54 -13.18 -2.48
C ILE A 57 1.57 -14.17 -3.13
N PRO A 58 2.04 -15.11 -3.96
CA PRO A 58 1.16 -16.04 -4.65
C PRO A 58 0.48 -17.00 -3.68
N ASN A 59 -0.71 -17.47 -4.08
CA ASN A 59 -1.45 -18.53 -3.41
C ASN A 59 -1.90 -18.26 -1.96
N ILE A 60 -1.92 -17.02 -1.50
CA ILE A 60 -2.53 -16.65 -0.22
C ILE A 60 -3.74 -15.76 -0.42
N TRP A 61 -4.67 -15.81 0.53
CA TRP A 61 -5.78 -14.87 0.57
C TRP A 61 -5.30 -13.48 0.98
N ALA A 62 -5.82 -12.45 0.33
CA ALA A 62 -5.47 -11.06 0.60
C ALA A 62 -6.67 -10.14 0.42
N LYS A 63 -6.58 -8.95 0.99
CA LYS A 63 -7.42 -7.83 0.57
C LYS A 63 -7.03 -7.44 -0.85
N PRO A 64 -7.98 -7.08 -1.72
CA PRO A 64 -7.69 -6.66 -3.09
C PRO A 64 -7.11 -5.23 -3.14
N ILE A 65 -6.03 -5.01 -2.42
CA ILE A 65 -5.28 -3.74 -2.36
C ILE A 65 -3.86 -4.00 -2.84
N ILE A 66 -3.40 -3.21 -3.78
CA ILE A 66 -2.04 -3.30 -4.31
C ILE A 66 -1.14 -2.36 -3.50
N ASP A 67 -0.25 -2.92 -2.71
CA ASP A 67 0.75 -2.17 -1.96
C ASP A 67 2.01 -1.98 -2.82
N ILE A 68 2.43 -0.74 -2.99
CA ILE A 68 3.57 -0.34 -3.82
C ILE A 68 4.59 0.37 -2.94
N LEU A 69 5.82 -0.11 -2.96
CA LEU A 69 6.97 0.57 -2.35
C LEU A 69 7.78 1.27 -3.43
N VAL A 70 7.99 2.56 -3.26
CA VAL A 70 8.87 3.37 -4.11
C VAL A 70 10.05 3.85 -3.29
N ASP A 71 11.23 3.39 -3.67
CA ASP A 71 12.50 3.79 -3.05
C ASP A 71 13.11 4.96 -3.82
N LEU A 72 13.48 6.03 -3.11
CA LEU A 72 14.22 7.17 -3.65
C LEU A 72 15.63 7.25 -3.05
N PRO A 73 16.61 7.76 -3.81
CA PRO A 73 17.92 8.10 -3.27
C PRO A 73 17.83 9.11 -2.13
N LYS A 74 18.75 9.04 -1.16
CA LYS A 74 18.76 9.92 0.02
C LYS A 74 19.03 11.41 -0.29
N GLU A 75 19.59 11.69 -1.45
CA GLU A 75 19.87 13.03 -1.94
C GLU A 75 18.60 13.79 -2.36
N ILE A 76 17.50 13.08 -2.50
CA ILE A 76 16.21 13.62 -2.96
C ILE A 76 15.30 13.86 -1.77
N GLN A 77 14.60 15.01 -1.77
CA GLN A 77 13.58 15.29 -0.77
C GLN A 77 12.27 14.59 -1.14
N LEU A 78 11.77 13.71 -0.27
CA LEU A 78 10.50 13.00 -0.52
C LEU A 78 9.34 13.96 -0.76
N LEU A 79 9.32 15.09 -0.02
CA LEU A 79 8.25 16.09 -0.10
C LEU A 79 8.12 16.72 -1.49
N ASP A 80 9.20 16.79 -2.26
CA ASP A 80 9.17 17.37 -3.61
C ASP A 80 8.29 16.57 -4.57
N TYR A 81 8.04 15.29 -4.25
CA TYR A 81 7.20 14.40 -5.07
C TYR A 81 5.75 14.31 -4.61
N LYS A 82 5.41 14.90 -3.47
CA LYS A 82 4.07 14.82 -2.90
C LYS A 82 2.99 15.27 -3.88
N GLU A 83 3.13 16.45 -4.45
CA GLU A 83 2.14 17.02 -5.38
C GLU A 83 2.04 16.24 -6.70
N VAL A 84 3.15 15.68 -7.17
CA VAL A 84 3.17 14.82 -8.36
C VAL A 84 2.36 13.56 -8.13
N ILE A 85 2.51 12.94 -6.96
CA ILE A 85 1.76 11.73 -6.57
C ILE A 85 0.28 12.07 -6.39
N ILE A 86 -0.06 13.16 -5.72
CA ILE A 86 -1.44 13.62 -5.56
C ILE A 86 -2.09 13.88 -6.93
N SER A 87 -1.38 14.53 -7.86
CA SER A 87 -1.87 14.76 -9.22
C SER A 87 -2.06 13.47 -10.04
N SER A 88 -1.49 12.36 -9.59
CA SER A 88 -1.68 11.02 -10.17
C SER A 88 -2.89 10.26 -9.60
N GLY A 89 -3.72 10.94 -8.80
CA GLY A 89 -4.96 10.40 -8.24
C GLY A 89 -4.82 9.81 -6.83
N TYR A 90 -3.72 10.07 -6.14
CA TYR A 90 -3.50 9.63 -4.76
C TYR A 90 -3.92 10.67 -3.73
N ILE A 91 -4.25 10.19 -2.54
CA ILE A 91 -4.51 10.99 -1.34
C ILE A 91 -3.35 10.75 -0.38
N CYS A 92 -2.72 11.81 0.11
CA CYS A 92 -1.68 11.69 1.14
C CYS A 92 -2.33 11.31 2.48
N MET A 93 -1.90 10.19 3.05
CA MET A 93 -2.42 9.63 4.30
C MET A 93 -1.55 9.95 5.50
N SER A 94 -0.23 9.91 5.31
CA SER A 94 0.74 10.27 6.34
C SER A 94 1.98 10.91 5.74
N GLU A 95 2.61 11.77 6.52
CA GLU A 95 3.77 12.55 6.10
C GLU A 95 4.77 12.70 7.23
N SER A 96 6.01 12.35 6.94
CA SER A 96 7.18 12.64 7.78
C SER A 96 8.40 13.01 6.92
N SER A 97 9.50 13.33 7.54
CA SER A 97 10.73 13.70 6.82
C SER A 97 11.32 12.56 5.99
N ASN A 98 11.02 11.31 6.33
CA ASN A 98 11.62 10.11 5.72
C ASN A 98 10.60 9.09 5.19
N ARG A 99 9.30 9.34 5.38
CA ARG A 99 8.22 8.46 4.93
C ARG A 99 7.00 9.25 4.49
N LEU A 100 6.49 8.95 3.31
CA LEU A 100 5.17 9.41 2.86
C LEU A 100 4.33 8.19 2.49
N SER A 101 3.06 8.22 2.85
CA SER A 101 2.11 7.18 2.49
C SER A 101 0.89 7.77 1.81
N PHE A 102 0.42 7.09 0.77
CA PHE A 102 -0.69 7.56 -0.05
C PHE A 102 -1.65 6.42 -0.36
N ASN A 103 -2.92 6.74 -0.53
CA ASN A 103 -3.94 5.80 -0.97
C ASN A 103 -4.61 6.31 -2.26
N LYS A 104 -4.98 5.38 -3.14
CA LYS A 104 -5.73 5.62 -4.36
C LYS A 104 -6.89 4.63 -4.46
N GLY A 105 -8.04 5.07 -4.96
CA GLY A 105 -9.22 4.23 -5.06
C GLY A 105 -10.13 4.28 -3.83
N TYR A 106 -9.94 5.24 -2.94
CA TYR A 106 -10.85 5.56 -1.84
C TYR A 106 -11.81 6.65 -2.31
N THR A 107 -13.10 6.33 -2.35
CA THR A 107 -14.13 7.26 -2.80
C THR A 107 -15.21 7.46 -1.72
N GLU A 108 -16.02 8.50 -1.84
CA GLU A 108 -17.14 8.74 -0.93
C GLU A 108 -18.17 7.60 -0.93
N ALA A 109 -18.21 6.79 -2.00
CA ALA A 109 -19.09 5.63 -2.14
C ALA A 109 -18.42 4.30 -1.71
N GLY A 110 -17.20 4.33 -1.16
CA GLY A 110 -16.41 3.16 -0.79
C GLY A 110 -15.20 2.93 -1.70
N PHE A 111 -14.73 1.69 -1.76
CA PHE A 111 -13.60 1.34 -2.63
C PHE A 111 -13.96 1.42 -4.11
N ALA A 112 -13.06 2.00 -4.89
CA ALA A 112 -13.08 1.86 -6.34
C ALA A 112 -12.75 0.42 -6.76
N HIS A 113 -12.89 0.13 -8.04
CA HIS A 113 -12.56 -1.21 -8.58
C HIS A 113 -11.10 -1.61 -8.34
N ARG A 114 -10.18 -0.64 -8.39
CA ARG A 114 -8.75 -0.83 -8.10
C ARG A 114 -8.35 0.08 -6.95
N VAL A 115 -7.66 -0.49 -5.97
CA VAL A 115 -7.19 0.21 -4.78
C VAL A 115 -5.69 0.01 -4.64
N PHE A 116 -4.97 1.10 -4.39
CA PHE A 116 -3.53 1.12 -4.23
C PHE A 116 -3.12 1.84 -2.95
N HIS A 117 -2.14 1.28 -2.27
CA HIS A 117 -1.38 1.96 -1.22
C HIS A 117 0.05 2.18 -1.73
N LEU A 118 0.51 3.41 -1.69
CA LEU A 118 1.84 3.80 -2.10
C LEU A 118 2.66 4.22 -0.88
N HIS A 119 3.81 3.61 -0.73
CA HIS A 119 4.79 3.91 0.32
C HIS A 119 6.02 4.51 -0.33
N LEU A 120 6.26 5.80 -0.10
CA LEU A 120 7.44 6.49 -0.58
C LEU A 120 8.49 6.51 0.54
N ARG A 121 9.66 5.94 0.28
CA ARG A 121 10.73 5.69 1.26
C ARG A 121 12.10 6.03 0.67
N TYR A 122 13.10 6.08 1.53
CA TYR A 122 14.50 6.05 1.10
C TYR A 122 14.99 4.61 0.90
N VAL A 123 16.02 4.44 0.08
CA VAL A 123 16.56 3.13 -0.38
C VAL A 123 16.96 2.15 0.72
N ASP A 124 17.16 2.59 1.93
CA ASP A 124 17.52 1.78 3.10
C ASP A 124 16.35 1.51 4.07
N ASP A 125 15.16 2.02 3.78
CA ASP A 125 13.95 1.82 4.57
C ASP A 125 12.97 0.92 3.79
N ASN A 126 13.28 -0.37 3.72
CA ASN A 126 12.60 -1.31 2.83
C ASN A 126 12.44 -2.72 3.41
N ASP A 127 12.23 -2.82 4.71
CA ASP A 127 12.00 -4.11 5.41
C ASP A 127 10.83 -4.91 4.83
N GLU A 128 9.82 -4.23 4.28
CA GLU A 128 8.69 -4.84 3.61
C GLU A 128 9.09 -5.69 2.39
N LEU A 129 10.19 -5.37 1.72
CA LEU A 129 10.73 -6.19 0.62
C LEU A 129 11.29 -7.51 1.14
N TYR A 130 12.08 -7.47 2.20
CA TYR A 130 12.63 -8.68 2.81
C TYR A 130 11.54 -9.59 3.35
N PHE A 131 10.52 -9.01 3.95
CA PHE A 131 9.36 -9.75 4.44
C PHE A 131 8.59 -10.42 3.30
N ARG A 132 8.31 -9.69 2.21
CA ARG A 132 7.69 -10.25 0.99
C ARG A 132 8.51 -11.40 0.43
N ASP A 133 9.80 -11.18 0.20
CA ASP A 133 10.69 -12.16 -0.41
C ASP A 133 10.79 -13.43 0.44
N TYR A 134 10.88 -13.26 1.76
CA TYR A 134 10.86 -14.38 2.70
C TYR A 134 9.58 -15.21 2.59
N LEU A 135 8.42 -14.56 2.54
CA LEU A 135 7.14 -15.26 2.39
C LEU A 135 6.98 -15.93 1.02
N MET A 136 7.52 -15.33 -0.03
CA MET A 136 7.53 -15.95 -1.37
C MET A 136 8.39 -17.21 -1.43
N GLU A 137 9.50 -17.25 -0.69
CA GLU A 137 10.38 -18.43 -0.59
C GLU A 137 9.89 -19.49 0.38
N HIS A 138 9.00 -19.13 1.33
CA HIS A 138 8.52 -20.00 2.41
C HIS A 138 6.99 -20.13 2.39
N SER A 139 6.46 -20.90 1.47
CA SER A 139 5.01 -21.03 1.24
C SER A 139 4.22 -21.49 2.47
N ALA A 140 4.80 -22.35 3.32
CA ALA A 140 4.17 -22.77 4.57
C ALA A 140 4.02 -21.61 5.56
N ILE A 141 5.04 -20.75 5.66
CA ILE A 141 5.01 -19.55 6.50
C ILE A 141 4.02 -18.52 5.92
N ALA A 142 3.97 -18.38 4.60
CA ALA A 142 2.98 -17.53 3.94
C ALA A 142 1.53 -17.96 4.29
N LYS A 143 1.26 -19.26 4.38
CA LYS A 143 -0.03 -19.79 4.83
C LYS A 143 -0.33 -19.50 6.30
N GLU A 144 0.67 -19.54 7.18
CA GLU A 144 0.48 -19.12 8.57
C GLU A 144 0.19 -17.61 8.67
N TYR A 145 0.89 -16.79 7.89
CA TYR A 145 0.62 -15.36 7.79
C TYR A 145 -0.81 -15.07 7.27
N GLU A 146 -1.28 -15.81 6.28
CA GLU A 146 -2.66 -15.74 5.78
C GLU A 146 -3.67 -15.96 6.93
N LYS A 147 -3.46 -16.98 7.77
CA LYS A 147 -4.34 -17.26 8.92
C LYS A 147 -4.42 -16.09 9.90
N LEU A 148 -3.32 -15.41 10.14
CA LEU A 148 -3.30 -14.20 10.97
C LEU A 148 -4.17 -13.08 10.37
N ASN A 149 -4.18 -12.93 9.06
CA ASN A 149 -5.03 -11.95 8.37
C ASN A 149 -6.53 -12.26 8.51
N PHE A 150 -6.93 -13.53 8.53
CA PHE A 150 -8.31 -13.93 8.80
C PHE A 150 -8.77 -13.60 10.22
N HIS A 151 -7.89 -13.76 11.20
CA HIS A 151 -8.23 -13.56 12.62
C HIS A 151 -8.12 -12.10 13.08
N ARG A 152 -7.43 -11.25 12.32
CA ARG A 152 -7.21 -9.83 12.65
C ARG A 152 -7.37 -8.94 11.41
N PRO A 153 -8.59 -8.63 10.98
CA PRO A 153 -8.81 -7.65 9.91
C PRO A 153 -8.19 -6.27 10.21
N LEU A 154 -7.81 -6.02 11.47
CA LEU A 154 -7.20 -4.80 12.00
C LEU A 154 -5.67 -4.75 11.94
N VAL A 155 -4.98 -5.87 11.66
CA VAL A 155 -3.51 -5.93 11.77
C VAL A 155 -2.81 -5.08 10.72
N HIS A 156 -3.41 -4.85 9.57
CA HIS A 156 -2.80 -4.00 8.54
C HIS A 156 -2.63 -2.55 9.03
N HIS A 157 -3.54 -2.07 9.85
CA HIS A 157 -3.42 -0.76 10.49
C HIS A 157 -2.41 -0.76 11.65
N LEU A 158 -2.30 -1.89 12.36
CA LEU A 158 -1.37 -2.02 13.49
C LEU A 158 0.09 -2.17 13.02
N VAL A 159 0.33 -2.91 11.94
CA VAL A 159 1.68 -3.04 11.34
C VAL A 159 2.13 -1.67 10.81
N HIS A 160 1.27 -0.94 10.13
CA HIS A 160 1.53 0.44 9.73
C HIS A 160 1.83 1.34 10.94
N HIS A 161 1.06 1.21 12.03
CA HIS A 161 1.22 2.04 13.22
C HIS A 161 2.47 1.66 14.05
N ILE A 162 2.83 0.38 14.11
CA ILE A 162 4.01 -0.10 14.86
C ILE A 162 5.31 0.30 14.14
N PHE A 163 5.33 0.30 12.81
CA PHE A 163 6.51 0.69 12.02
C PHE A 163 6.60 2.19 11.74
N GLU A 164 5.50 2.94 11.86
CA GLU A 164 5.47 4.39 11.61
C GLU A 164 5.62 5.25 12.88
N ASN A 165 5.49 4.67 14.09
CA ASN A 165 5.77 5.31 15.37
C ASN A 165 6.72 4.41 16.21
N PRO A 166 8.06 4.56 16.04
CA PRO A 166 9.02 3.96 16.95
C PRO A 166 9.00 4.61 18.35
#